data_9ba2696144cdbfa3c6572301d1f5cb14
#
_entry.id   9ba2696144cdbfa3c6572301d1f5cb14
#
_cell.length_a   1.000
_cell.length_b   1.000
_cell.length_c   1.000
_cell.angle_alpha   90.00
_cell.angle_beta   90.00
_cell.angle_gamma   90.00
#
_symmetry.space_group_name_H-M   'P 1'
#
loop_
_entity.id
_entity.type
_entity.pdbx_description
1 polymer ?
#
loop_
_entity_poly.entity_id
_entity_poly.type
_entity_poly.pdbx_seq_one_letter_code
_entity_poly.pdbx_strand_id
1 'polypeptide(L)'
;RCLVGSEMCIRDRRKAVSEIYSCIGHHRHGKTYYFRTASRHMRSTEDTFIPAPGIKGMVMAVFTLPSYEYVFKIIKDRFTPPKEVTHQEVRDKYQLVKRWDRAGRMADTQEFANLVFEASRFSDELIEELEATCSSQLEINGRALIIKHCYVERRMQPLNLYLKDASDEEVDAVMLDYGNAIKELAAANIFPGDMLLKNFGVTRHGRVVFYDYDEIQPLTDINFRKIPPPRDEFEEMSGQPWYSVGPNDVFPEEFRLFFSGNARARKAFDQLHSDLYEASSPRKDHCV
;
A
#
# COMPACT_ATOMS: atom_id res chain seq x y z
N ARG A 1 7.97 -7.61 -15.32
CA ARG A 1 7.33 -6.80 -14.27
C ARG A 1 8.31 -5.93 -13.49
N CYS A 2 9.48 -6.45 -13.13
CA CYS A 2 10.57 -5.64 -12.59
C CYS A 2 11.08 -4.58 -13.59
N LEU A 3 10.91 -4.80 -14.89
CA LEU A 3 11.41 -3.91 -15.94
C LEU A 3 10.72 -2.55 -15.92
N VAL A 4 9.39 -2.49 -15.77
CA VAL A 4 8.65 -1.21 -15.79
C VAL A 4 9.05 -0.33 -14.61
N GLY A 5 9.08 -0.88 -13.41
CA GLY A 5 9.57 -0.15 -12.24
C GLY A 5 11.05 0.25 -12.34
N SER A 6 11.87 -0.57 -13.02
CA SER A 6 13.28 -0.28 -13.27
C SER A 6 13.47 0.81 -14.32
N GLU A 7 12.70 0.81 -15.41
CA GLU A 7 12.74 1.86 -16.43
C GLU A 7 12.40 3.24 -15.85
N MET A 8 11.36 3.32 -15.01
CA MET A 8 11.01 4.57 -14.32
C MET A 8 12.13 5.03 -13.37
N CYS A 9 12.74 4.09 -12.62
CA CYS A 9 13.87 4.40 -11.74
C CYS A 9 15.11 4.84 -12.51
N ILE A 10 15.36 4.28 -13.70
CA ILE A 10 16.46 4.70 -14.59
C ILE A 10 16.21 6.12 -15.09
N ARG A 11 14.97 6.39 -15.56
CA ARG A 11 14.60 7.72 -16.06
C ARG A 11 14.75 8.79 -14.99
N ASP A 12 14.24 8.52 -13.80
CA ASP A 12 14.25 9.46 -12.68
C ASP A 12 15.62 9.52 -11.95
N ARG A 13 16.58 8.65 -12.30
CA ARG A 13 17.90 8.52 -11.67
C ARG A 13 17.84 8.34 -10.14
N ARG A 14 16.73 7.79 -9.64
CA ARG A 14 16.48 7.64 -8.19
C ARG A 14 17.15 6.42 -7.56
N LYS A 15 17.63 5.47 -8.37
CA LYS A 15 18.29 4.25 -7.90
C LYS A 15 19.71 4.13 -8.44
N ALA A 16 20.61 3.57 -7.63
CA ALA A 16 21.94 3.19 -8.09
C ALA A 16 21.84 2.09 -9.16
N VAL A 17 22.77 2.11 -10.13
CA VAL A 17 22.83 1.13 -11.24
C VAL A 17 22.86 -0.31 -10.70
N SER A 18 23.61 -0.59 -9.64
CA SER A 18 23.68 -1.90 -8.98
C SER A 18 22.34 -2.37 -8.43
N GLU A 19 21.54 -1.44 -7.92
CA GLU A 19 20.18 -1.74 -7.45
C GLU A 19 19.22 -2.03 -8.60
N ILE A 20 19.35 -1.29 -9.70
CA ILE A 20 18.58 -1.50 -10.91
C ILE A 20 18.87 -2.90 -11.47
N TYR A 21 20.13 -3.31 -11.56
CA TYR A 21 20.51 -4.66 -11.97
C TYR A 21 19.92 -5.74 -11.07
N SER A 22 19.85 -5.48 -9.77
CA SER A 22 19.20 -6.41 -8.84
C SER A 22 17.69 -6.48 -9.04
N CYS A 23 17.04 -5.34 -9.32
CA CYS A 23 15.60 -5.29 -9.57
C CYS A 23 15.18 -6.05 -10.85
N ILE A 24 15.97 -5.97 -11.91
CA ILE A 24 15.70 -6.71 -13.16
C ILE A 24 16.11 -8.19 -13.10
N GLY A 25 16.60 -8.64 -11.96
CA GLY A 25 17.01 -10.04 -11.77
C GLY A 25 18.32 -10.41 -12.44
N HIS A 26 19.10 -9.44 -12.95
CA HIS A 26 20.40 -9.70 -13.57
C HIS A 26 21.36 -10.27 -12.52
N HIS A 27 21.83 -11.50 -12.73
CA HIS A 27 22.65 -12.28 -11.80
C HIS A 27 22.04 -12.62 -10.43
N ARG A 28 20.82 -12.14 -10.09
CA ARG A 28 20.21 -12.39 -8.78
C ARG A 28 18.69 -12.51 -8.87
N HIS A 29 18.17 -13.65 -8.45
CA HIS A 29 16.74 -13.82 -8.23
C HIS A 29 16.32 -13.04 -6.97
N GLY A 30 15.23 -12.27 -7.03
CA GLY A 30 14.79 -11.38 -5.95
C GLY A 30 14.61 -12.06 -4.59
N LYS A 31 13.96 -13.23 -4.55
CA LYS A 31 13.80 -14.02 -3.31
C LYS A 31 15.14 -14.52 -2.77
N THR A 32 16.07 -14.93 -3.63
CA THR A 32 17.40 -15.38 -3.21
C THR A 32 18.20 -14.22 -2.63
N TYR A 33 18.11 -13.05 -3.25
CA TYR A 33 18.76 -11.83 -2.74
C TYR A 33 18.19 -11.45 -1.37
N TYR A 34 16.88 -11.39 -1.24
CA TYR A 34 16.18 -11.15 0.03
C TYR A 34 16.64 -12.14 1.11
N PHE A 35 16.55 -13.44 0.84
CA PHE A 35 16.88 -14.47 1.82
C PHE A 35 18.34 -14.35 2.32
N ARG A 36 19.27 -14.09 1.42
CA ARG A 36 20.69 -13.91 1.78
C ARG A 36 20.91 -12.65 2.62
N THR A 37 20.28 -11.54 2.25
CA THR A 37 20.43 -10.28 3.00
C THR A 37 19.76 -10.35 4.36
N ALA A 38 18.55 -10.94 4.43
CA ALA A 38 17.84 -11.16 5.69
C ALA A 38 18.60 -12.08 6.63
N SER A 39 19.09 -13.23 6.12
CA SER A 39 19.90 -14.17 6.92
C SER A 39 21.20 -13.55 7.44
N ARG A 40 21.87 -12.73 6.61
CA ARG A 40 23.08 -12.01 7.02
C ARG A 40 22.74 -10.98 8.11
N HIS A 41 21.70 -10.21 7.91
CA HIS A 41 21.25 -9.20 8.85
C HIS A 41 20.91 -9.81 10.21
N MET A 42 20.09 -10.86 10.23
CA MET A 42 19.72 -11.56 11.47
C MET A 42 20.93 -12.18 12.22
N ARG A 43 22.00 -12.58 11.52
CA ARG A 43 23.22 -13.06 12.15
C ARG A 43 24.11 -11.95 12.69
N SER A 44 24.02 -10.73 12.15
CA SER A 44 24.85 -9.58 12.52
C SER A 44 24.20 -8.66 13.54
N THR A 45 22.92 -8.86 13.87
CA THR A 45 22.15 -8.01 14.78
C THR A 45 21.39 -8.87 15.78
N GLU A 46 21.08 -8.31 16.93
CA GLU A 46 20.18 -8.90 17.92
C GLU A 46 18.77 -8.26 17.87
N ASP A 47 18.45 -7.58 16.78
CA ASP A 47 17.14 -6.97 16.56
C ASP A 47 16.02 -8.01 16.75
N THR A 48 14.94 -7.56 17.34
CA THR A 48 13.70 -8.34 17.49
C THR A 48 12.63 -7.83 16.53
N PHE A 49 11.83 -8.74 16.02
CA PHE A 49 10.64 -8.40 15.26
C PHE A 49 9.62 -7.71 16.18
N ILE A 50 9.08 -6.61 15.73
CA ILE A 50 8.08 -5.81 16.42
C ILE A 50 6.90 -5.52 15.50
N PRO A 51 5.68 -5.20 16.02
CA PRO A 51 4.60 -4.69 15.20
C PRO A 51 5.08 -3.48 14.38
N ALA A 52 4.71 -3.44 13.10
CA ALA A 52 5.11 -2.32 12.25
C ALA A 52 4.48 -1.01 12.74
N PRO A 53 5.23 0.12 12.74
CA PRO A 53 4.67 1.42 13.09
C PRO A 53 3.52 1.83 12.17
N GLY A 54 2.48 2.42 12.73
CA GLY A 54 1.34 2.94 11.99
C GLY A 54 -0.01 2.42 12.49
N ILE A 55 -1.04 2.62 11.68
CA ILE A 55 -2.39 2.15 12.00
C ILE A 55 -2.46 0.65 11.70
N LYS A 56 -2.90 -0.15 12.69
CA LYS A 56 -3.06 -1.59 12.52
C LYS A 56 -4.11 -1.90 11.43
N GLY A 57 -3.72 -2.71 10.43
CA GLY A 57 -4.61 -3.15 9.36
C GLY A 57 -5.75 -4.05 9.88
N MET A 58 -6.90 -3.99 9.22
CA MET A 58 -8.05 -4.86 9.53
C MET A 58 -7.87 -6.28 9.00
N VAL A 59 -7.17 -6.43 7.88
CA VAL A 59 -7.02 -7.68 7.13
C VAL A 59 -5.65 -8.34 7.35
N MET A 60 -4.60 -7.52 7.53
CA MET A 60 -3.22 -7.99 7.66
C MET A 60 -2.63 -7.66 9.03
N ALA A 61 -1.88 -8.60 9.61
CA ALA A 61 -0.90 -8.33 10.66
C ALA A 61 0.42 -7.96 10.00
N VAL A 62 0.99 -6.82 10.39
CA VAL A 62 2.21 -6.27 9.77
C VAL A 62 3.27 -6.09 10.84
N PHE A 63 4.47 -6.63 10.58
CA PHE A 63 5.59 -6.54 11.49
C PHE A 63 6.91 -6.33 10.76
N THR A 64 7.94 -5.92 11.48
CA THR A 64 9.24 -5.55 10.91
C THR A 64 10.38 -5.77 11.90
N LEU A 65 11.60 -5.83 11.38
CA LEU A 65 12.81 -5.60 12.16
C LEU A 65 13.17 -4.12 12.09
N PRO A 66 13.39 -3.41 13.22
CA PRO A 66 13.66 -1.96 13.22
C PRO A 66 14.82 -1.54 12.32
N SER A 67 15.92 -2.28 12.33
CA SER A 67 17.12 -1.98 11.54
C SER A 67 17.13 -2.60 10.14
N TYR A 68 16.06 -3.30 9.71
CA TYR A 68 15.98 -3.93 8.39
C TYR A 68 14.88 -3.30 7.53
N GLU A 69 15.15 -3.16 6.25
CA GLU A 69 14.30 -2.39 5.32
C GLU A 69 13.12 -3.16 4.73
N TYR A 70 12.61 -4.19 5.41
CA TYR A 70 11.48 -4.98 4.95
C TYR A 70 10.39 -5.09 6.02
N VAL A 71 9.16 -5.18 5.56
CA VAL A 71 7.99 -5.51 6.36
C VAL A 71 7.43 -6.85 5.93
N PHE A 72 6.81 -7.52 6.89
CA PHE A 72 6.19 -8.83 6.76
C PHE A 72 4.70 -8.67 7.00
N LYS A 73 3.89 -9.26 6.13
CA LYS A 73 2.43 -9.19 6.19
C LYS A 73 1.85 -10.59 6.22
N ILE A 74 1.06 -10.89 7.24
CA ILE A 74 0.33 -12.16 7.39
C ILE A 74 -1.17 -11.86 7.31
N ILE A 75 -1.91 -12.65 6.53
CA ILE A 75 -3.37 -12.54 6.46
C ILE A 75 -3.94 -13.03 7.79
N LYS A 76 -4.77 -12.21 8.45
CA LYS A 76 -5.41 -12.55 9.72
C LYS A 76 -6.45 -13.66 9.53
N ASP A 77 -6.64 -14.47 10.55
CA ASP A 77 -7.63 -15.56 10.54
C ASP A 77 -9.07 -15.05 10.52
N ARG A 78 -9.28 -13.89 11.15
CA ARG A 78 -10.58 -13.20 11.20
C ARG A 78 -10.38 -11.72 10.90
N PHE A 79 -11.25 -11.17 10.07
CA PHE A 79 -11.20 -9.76 9.72
C PHE A 79 -12.09 -8.94 10.64
N THR A 80 -11.65 -7.72 10.93
CA THR A 80 -12.44 -6.81 11.76
C THR A 80 -13.59 -6.22 10.94
N PRO A 81 -14.83 -6.24 11.42
CA PRO A 81 -15.94 -5.58 10.73
C PRO A 81 -15.61 -4.10 10.43
N PRO A 82 -16.06 -3.56 9.30
CA PRO A 82 -17.06 -4.08 8.35
C PRO A 82 -16.51 -4.94 7.19
N LYS A 83 -15.25 -5.36 7.24
CA LYS A 83 -14.62 -6.14 6.15
C LYS A 83 -15.17 -7.57 6.09
N GLU A 84 -15.88 -7.88 4.99
CA GLU A 84 -16.38 -9.21 4.65
C GLU A 84 -15.60 -9.76 3.45
N VAL A 85 -14.32 -10.07 3.66
CA VAL A 85 -13.45 -10.67 2.64
C VAL A 85 -12.95 -12.03 3.09
N THR A 86 -12.61 -12.91 2.16
CA THR A 86 -12.02 -14.20 2.42
C THR A 86 -10.51 -14.18 2.25
N HIS A 87 -9.80 -15.15 2.86
CA HIS A 87 -8.35 -15.32 2.63
C HIS A 87 -8.00 -15.48 1.14
N GLN A 88 -8.89 -16.17 0.38
CA GLN A 88 -8.66 -16.40 -1.04
C GLN A 88 -8.78 -15.10 -1.82
N GLU A 89 -9.78 -14.28 -1.54
CA GLU A 89 -9.95 -12.97 -2.19
C GLU A 89 -8.75 -12.06 -1.92
N VAL A 90 -8.21 -12.03 -0.69
CA VAL A 90 -7.00 -11.28 -0.39
C VAL A 90 -5.83 -11.77 -1.24
N ARG A 91 -5.61 -13.08 -1.33
CA ARG A 91 -4.56 -13.67 -2.16
C ARG A 91 -4.74 -13.33 -3.64
N ASP A 92 -5.98 -13.39 -4.13
CA ASP A 92 -6.33 -13.06 -5.52
C ASP A 92 -6.02 -11.59 -5.83
N LYS A 93 -6.29 -10.67 -4.88
CA LYS A 93 -5.90 -9.26 -5.00
C LYS A 93 -4.38 -9.07 -5.09
N TYR A 94 -3.60 -9.74 -4.24
CA TYR A 94 -2.13 -9.71 -4.33
C TYR A 94 -1.60 -10.31 -5.65
N GLN A 95 -2.25 -11.35 -6.18
CA GLN A 95 -1.89 -11.90 -7.49
C GLN A 95 -2.30 -10.95 -8.64
N LEU A 96 -3.45 -10.28 -8.51
CA LEU A 96 -3.93 -9.29 -9.46
C LEU A 96 -2.91 -8.16 -9.61
N VAL A 97 -2.43 -7.59 -8.48
CA VAL A 97 -1.39 -6.56 -8.47
C VAL A 97 -0.17 -7.01 -9.25
N LYS A 98 0.32 -8.23 -9.02
CA LYS A 98 1.48 -8.79 -9.73
C LYS A 98 1.28 -8.90 -11.24
N ARG A 99 0.04 -9.02 -11.71
CA ARG A 99 -0.29 -9.14 -13.14
C ARG A 99 -0.56 -7.78 -13.80
N TRP A 100 -1.11 -6.84 -13.06
CA TRP A 100 -1.65 -5.58 -13.59
C TRP A 100 -0.76 -4.38 -13.38
N ASP A 101 0.11 -4.38 -12.38
CA ASP A 101 1.00 -3.24 -12.14
C ASP A 101 2.01 -3.09 -13.29
N ARG A 102 1.61 -2.30 -14.28
CA ARG A 102 2.46 -1.83 -15.36
C ARG A 102 2.99 -0.42 -15.12
N ALA A 103 2.43 0.29 -14.13
CA ALA A 103 2.80 1.64 -13.78
C ALA A 103 3.99 1.68 -12.82
N GLY A 104 4.25 0.61 -12.05
CA GLY A 104 5.26 0.58 -11.00
C GLY A 104 4.92 1.50 -9.84
N ARG A 105 3.61 1.68 -9.57
CA ARG A 105 3.07 2.49 -8.47
C ARG A 105 2.50 1.66 -7.33
N MET A 106 2.66 0.35 -7.39
CA MET A 106 2.32 -0.57 -6.33
C MET A 106 3.57 -1.12 -5.67
N ALA A 107 3.49 -1.45 -4.39
CA ALA A 107 4.61 -2.04 -3.68
C ALA A 107 4.95 -3.41 -4.27
N ASP A 108 6.24 -3.64 -4.54
CA ASP A 108 6.70 -4.96 -5.01
C ASP A 108 6.69 -5.94 -3.84
N THR A 109 5.78 -6.89 -3.90
CA THR A 109 5.52 -7.86 -2.85
C THR A 109 6.02 -9.24 -3.24
N GLN A 110 6.84 -9.85 -2.40
CA GLN A 110 7.30 -11.23 -2.53
C GLN A 110 6.50 -12.14 -1.59
N GLU A 111 6.02 -13.24 -2.13
CA GLU A 111 5.26 -14.23 -1.37
C GLU A 111 6.18 -15.39 -0.95
N PHE A 112 6.15 -15.73 0.32
CA PHE A 112 6.91 -16.83 0.90
C PHE A 112 5.97 -17.82 1.60
N ALA A 113 6.35 -19.11 1.52
CA ALA A 113 5.73 -20.17 2.29
C ALA A 113 6.76 -20.75 3.27
N ASN A 114 6.28 -21.10 4.47
CA ASN A 114 7.06 -21.75 5.51
C ASN A 114 8.37 -21.03 5.86
N LEU A 115 8.26 -19.71 6.13
CA LEU A 115 9.39 -18.96 6.68
C LEU A 115 9.66 -19.40 8.11
N VAL A 116 10.90 -19.79 8.39
CA VAL A 116 11.33 -20.27 9.70
C VAL A 116 12.21 -19.22 10.36
N PHE A 117 11.86 -18.86 11.57
CA PHE A 117 12.60 -17.92 12.42
C PHE A 117 12.85 -18.52 13.80
N GLU A 118 13.81 -17.98 14.54
CA GLU A 118 13.93 -18.24 15.97
C GLU A 118 12.86 -17.47 16.73
N ALA A 119 12.06 -18.16 17.55
CA ALA A 119 10.96 -17.55 18.30
C ALA A 119 11.44 -16.42 19.24
N SER A 120 12.64 -16.57 19.82
CA SER A 120 13.27 -15.55 20.67
C SER A 120 13.57 -14.22 19.95
N ARG A 121 13.47 -14.17 18.63
CA ARG A 121 13.66 -12.97 17.84
C ARG A 121 12.38 -12.16 17.67
N PHE A 122 11.28 -12.56 18.29
CA PHE A 122 10.01 -11.83 18.26
C PHE A 122 9.76 -11.20 19.63
N SER A 123 9.29 -9.94 19.65
CA SER A 123 8.85 -9.33 20.91
C SER A 123 7.60 -10.03 21.44
N ASP A 124 7.45 -10.07 22.75
CA ASP A 124 6.28 -10.69 23.40
C ASP A 124 4.98 -10.08 22.87
N GLU A 125 4.91 -8.75 22.70
CA GLU A 125 3.77 -8.03 22.13
C GLU A 125 3.41 -8.57 20.73
N LEU A 126 4.42 -8.81 19.89
CA LEU A 126 4.18 -9.32 18.55
C LEU A 126 3.71 -10.77 18.56
N ILE A 127 4.27 -11.61 19.40
CA ILE A 127 3.82 -13.00 19.55
C ILE A 127 2.37 -13.05 19.98
N GLU A 128 2.00 -12.31 21.01
CA GLU A 128 0.62 -12.22 21.50
C GLU A 128 -0.33 -11.75 20.40
N GLU A 129 0.03 -10.71 19.63
CA GLU A 129 -0.77 -10.23 18.51
C GLU A 129 -0.93 -11.29 17.43
N LEU A 130 0.14 -11.97 17.04
CA LEU A 130 0.12 -12.99 15.99
C LEU A 130 -0.66 -14.23 16.42
N GLU A 131 -0.51 -14.68 17.66
CA GLU A 131 -1.28 -15.81 18.19
C GLU A 131 -2.78 -15.47 18.27
N ALA A 132 -3.12 -14.26 18.66
CA ALA A 132 -4.52 -13.81 18.73
C ALA A 132 -5.19 -13.64 17.37
N THR A 133 -4.43 -13.25 16.32
CA THR A 133 -5.02 -12.82 15.04
C THR A 133 -4.66 -13.71 13.85
N CYS A 134 -3.58 -14.49 13.92
CA CYS A 134 -3.00 -15.26 12.80
C CYS A 134 -2.64 -16.70 13.21
N SER A 135 -3.26 -17.28 14.23
CA SER A 135 -2.87 -18.57 14.80
C SER A 135 -2.83 -19.70 13.77
N SER A 136 -3.73 -19.70 12.79
CA SER A 136 -3.75 -20.72 11.72
C SER A 136 -2.51 -20.66 10.81
N GLN A 137 -1.87 -19.50 10.72
CA GLN A 137 -0.69 -19.24 9.89
C GLN A 137 0.62 -19.48 10.63
N LEU A 138 0.56 -19.77 11.93
CA LEU A 138 1.74 -19.99 12.77
C LEU A 138 1.87 -21.44 13.17
N GLU A 139 3.11 -21.87 13.35
CA GLU A 139 3.46 -23.15 13.99
C GLU A 139 4.71 -22.94 14.84
N ILE A 140 4.61 -23.25 16.12
CA ILE A 140 5.74 -23.17 17.05
C ILE A 140 6.26 -24.57 17.27
N ASN A 141 7.52 -24.82 16.91
CA ASN A 141 8.18 -26.08 17.06
C ASN A 141 9.49 -25.89 17.86
N GLY A 142 9.42 -26.08 19.16
CA GLY A 142 10.53 -25.84 20.06
C GLY A 142 10.98 -24.37 20.02
N ARG A 143 12.19 -24.12 19.49
CA ARG A 143 12.73 -22.75 19.35
C ARG A 143 12.36 -22.07 18.03
N ALA A 144 11.75 -22.81 17.10
CA ALA A 144 11.41 -22.31 15.79
C ALA A 144 9.97 -21.80 15.74
N LEU A 145 9.78 -20.61 15.21
CA LEU A 145 8.49 -20.07 14.77
C LEU A 145 8.41 -20.20 13.25
N ILE A 146 7.42 -20.93 12.76
CA ILE A 146 7.18 -21.14 11.34
C ILE A 146 5.97 -20.33 10.93
N ILE A 147 6.14 -19.47 9.93
CA ILE A 147 5.07 -18.70 9.31
C ILE A 147 4.70 -19.39 7.99
N LYS A 148 3.52 -20.01 7.94
CA LYS A 148 3.08 -20.85 6.81
C LYS A 148 2.93 -20.06 5.52
N HIS A 149 2.46 -18.81 5.61
CA HIS A 149 2.30 -17.93 4.46
C HIS A 149 2.57 -16.48 4.85
N CYS A 150 3.40 -15.78 4.08
CA CYS A 150 3.79 -14.41 4.38
C CYS A 150 4.08 -13.64 3.09
N TYR A 151 3.61 -12.41 3.02
CA TYR A 151 4.06 -11.43 2.04
C TYR A 151 5.17 -10.58 2.64
N VAL A 152 6.21 -10.33 1.85
CA VAL A 152 7.37 -9.53 2.25
C VAL A 152 7.55 -8.42 1.22
N GLU A 153 7.63 -7.20 1.69
CA GLU A 153 7.84 -6.01 0.84
C GLU A 153 8.84 -5.05 1.48
N ARG A 154 9.39 -4.13 0.69
CA ARG A 154 10.25 -3.08 1.24
C ARG A 154 9.45 -2.17 2.15
N ARG A 155 10.04 -1.85 3.31
CA ARG A 155 9.45 -0.91 4.26
C ARG A 155 9.40 0.48 3.63
N MET A 156 8.25 1.11 3.73
CA MET A 156 7.99 2.48 3.34
C MET A 156 7.47 3.25 4.53
N GLN A 157 7.66 4.55 4.53
CA GLN A 157 7.02 5.40 5.52
C GLN A 157 5.59 5.70 5.06
N PRO A 158 4.55 5.35 5.84
CA PRO A 158 3.17 5.74 5.50
C PRO A 158 3.07 7.23 5.25
N LEU A 159 2.40 7.63 4.15
CA LEU A 159 2.35 9.01 3.71
C LEU A 159 1.76 9.95 4.77
N ASN A 160 0.74 9.49 5.49
CA ASN A 160 0.16 10.25 6.61
C ASN A 160 1.14 10.49 7.77
N LEU A 161 2.12 9.62 7.97
CA LEU A 161 3.18 9.80 8.97
C LEU A 161 4.30 10.67 8.41
N TYR A 162 4.69 10.46 7.16
CA TYR A 162 5.72 11.27 6.48
C TYR A 162 5.37 12.78 6.52
N LEU A 163 4.12 13.12 6.24
CA LEU A 163 3.64 14.50 6.21
C LEU A 163 3.66 15.22 7.55
N LYS A 164 3.83 14.51 8.68
CA LYS A 164 3.91 15.14 10.01
C LYS A 164 5.24 15.88 10.21
N ASP A 165 6.31 15.28 9.70
CA ASP A 165 7.69 15.74 9.92
C ASP A 165 8.29 16.42 8.68
N ALA A 166 7.59 16.40 7.53
CA ALA A 166 8.05 16.94 6.26
C ALA A 166 8.10 18.47 6.24
N SER A 167 9.13 19.04 5.62
CA SER A 167 9.20 20.46 5.26
C SER A 167 8.14 20.82 4.21
N ASP A 168 7.93 22.11 3.94
CA ASP A 168 6.95 22.53 2.94
C ASP A 168 7.33 22.10 1.52
N GLU A 169 8.63 22.12 1.19
CA GLU A 169 9.14 21.63 -0.10
C GLU A 169 8.97 20.11 -0.25
N GLU A 170 9.15 19.37 0.83
CA GLU A 170 8.90 17.91 0.83
C GLU A 170 7.42 17.59 0.72
N VAL A 171 6.54 18.38 1.34
CA VAL A 171 5.09 18.26 1.19
C VAL A 171 4.68 18.49 -0.27
N ASP A 172 5.16 19.56 -0.90
CA ASP A 172 4.85 19.86 -2.30
C ASP A 172 5.33 18.74 -3.23
N ALA A 173 6.56 18.26 -3.03
CA ALA A 173 7.14 17.20 -3.84
C ALA A 173 6.38 15.87 -3.68
N VAL A 174 6.00 15.50 -2.46
CA VAL A 174 5.31 14.22 -2.20
C VAL A 174 3.84 14.29 -2.63
N MET A 175 3.17 15.46 -2.54
CA MET A 175 1.81 15.64 -3.02
C MET A 175 1.74 15.61 -4.54
N LEU A 176 2.74 16.19 -5.21
CA LEU A 176 2.88 16.05 -6.67
C LEU A 176 3.00 14.58 -7.06
N ASP A 177 3.86 13.81 -6.37
CA ASP A 177 4.09 12.40 -6.70
C ASP A 177 2.89 11.51 -6.29
N TYR A 178 2.14 11.88 -5.25
CA TYR A 178 0.90 11.20 -4.85
C TYR A 178 -0.19 11.33 -5.91
N GLY A 179 -0.46 12.52 -6.41
CA GLY A 179 -1.44 12.70 -7.49
C GLY A 179 -0.99 12.05 -8.79
N ASN A 180 0.31 12.07 -9.10
CA ASN A 180 0.86 11.33 -10.24
C ASN A 180 0.69 9.82 -10.06
N ALA A 181 0.85 9.30 -8.84
CA ALA A 181 0.62 7.87 -8.56
C ALA A 181 -0.82 7.48 -8.87
N ILE A 182 -1.81 8.28 -8.46
CA ILE A 182 -3.23 8.04 -8.77
C ILE A 182 -3.45 8.04 -10.28
N LYS A 183 -2.93 9.04 -11.00
CA LYS A 183 -3.07 9.15 -12.46
C LYS A 183 -2.41 8.00 -13.21
N GLU A 184 -1.24 7.57 -12.77
CA GLU A 184 -0.51 6.44 -13.38
C GLU A 184 -1.22 5.09 -13.10
N LEU A 185 -1.80 4.90 -11.91
CA LEU A 185 -2.64 3.74 -11.61
C LEU A 185 -3.89 3.73 -12.50
N ALA A 186 -4.56 4.89 -12.63
CA ALA A 186 -5.72 5.04 -13.49
C ALA A 186 -5.39 4.74 -14.97
N ALA A 187 -4.24 5.21 -15.46
CA ALA A 187 -3.76 4.90 -16.82
C ALA A 187 -3.47 3.40 -17.03
N ALA A 188 -3.16 2.67 -15.96
CA ALA A 188 -2.99 1.21 -15.97
C ALA A 188 -4.31 0.44 -15.73
N ASN A 189 -5.46 1.12 -15.76
CA ASN A 189 -6.77 0.57 -15.45
C ASN A 189 -6.90 0.02 -14.02
N ILE A 190 -6.25 0.67 -13.06
CA ILE A 190 -6.25 0.26 -11.65
C ILE A 190 -6.92 1.36 -10.83
N PHE A 191 -7.96 0.98 -10.09
CA PHE A 191 -8.57 1.81 -9.06
C PHE A 191 -8.17 1.27 -7.68
N PRO A 192 -7.51 2.08 -6.82
CA PRO A 192 -7.04 1.62 -5.52
C PRO A 192 -8.15 1.25 -4.53
N GLY A 193 -9.37 1.76 -4.74
CA GLY A 193 -10.47 1.69 -3.79
C GLY A 193 -10.37 2.80 -2.76
N ASP A 194 -9.69 2.54 -1.66
CA ASP A 194 -9.45 3.52 -0.60
C ASP A 194 -8.14 4.29 -0.87
N MET A 195 -8.26 5.55 -1.29
CA MET A 195 -7.14 6.45 -1.58
C MET A 195 -6.70 7.29 -0.38
N LEU A 196 -6.98 6.85 0.85
CA LEU A 196 -6.49 7.53 2.05
C LEU A 196 -4.95 7.58 2.08
N LEU A 197 -4.42 8.67 2.62
CA LEU A 197 -2.97 8.88 2.73
C LEU A 197 -2.24 7.75 3.47
N LYS A 198 -2.92 7.08 4.42
CA LYS A 198 -2.37 5.93 5.16
C LYS A 198 -2.10 4.70 4.29
N ASN A 199 -2.74 4.58 3.12
CA ASN A 199 -2.65 3.43 2.21
C ASN A 199 -1.55 3.60 1.15
N PHE A 200 -0.90 4.78 1.15
CA PHE A 200 0.26 5.09 0.34
C PHE A 200 1.50 5.20 1.21
N GLY A 201 2.64 4.84 0.64
CA GLY A 201 3.93 4.93 1.32
C GLY A 201 4.95 5.71 0.50
N VAL A 202 5.78 6.44 1.21
CA VAL A 202 6.95 7.11 0.64
C VAL A 202 8.12 6.16 0.73
N THR A 203 8.70 5.81 -0.42
CA THR A 203 9.89 4.97 -0.50
C THR A 203 11.13 5.75 -0.06
N ARG A 204 12.22 5.06 0.25
CA ARG A 204 13.52 5.70 0.57
C ARG A 204 14.07 6.61 -0.54
N HIS A 205 13.50 6.54 -1.73
CA HIS A 205 13.86 7.41 -2.87
C HIS A 205 12.85 8.54 -3.09
N GLY A 206 11.96 8.80 -2.13
CA GLY A 206 10.96 9.87 -2.19
C GLY A 206 9.81 9.60 -3.18
N ARG A 207 9.61 8.35 -3.62
CA ARG A 207 8.53 7.97 -4.52
C ARG A 207 7.32 7.50 -3.73
N VAL A 208 6.14 7.95 -4.11
CA VAL A 208 4.87 7.51 -3.53
C VAL A 208 4.37 6.27 -4.25
N VAL A 209 4.04 5.24 -3.50
CA VAL A 209 3.48 3.98 -4.01
C VAL A 209 2.32 3.52 -3.14
N PHE A 210 1.39 2.82 -3.74
CA PHE A 210 0.24 2.23 -3.08
C PHE A 210 0.59 0.84 -2.53
N TYR A 211 0.12 0.48 -1.34
CA TYR A 211 0.45 -0.79 -0.69
C TYR A 211 -0.73 -1.50 0.01
N ASP A 212 -1.94 -0.94 -0.06
CA ASP A 212 -3.15 -1.56 0.50
C ASP A 212 -4.04 -2.10 -0.62
N TYR A 213 -4.05 -3.41 -0.80
CA TYR A 213 -4.67 -4.04 -1.97
C TYR A 213 -6.06 -4.59 -1.72
N ASP A 214 -6.62 -4.39 -0.53
CA ASP A 214 -7.88 -5.01 -0.12
C ASP A 214 -9.06 -4.64 -1.03
N GLU A 215 -9.08 -3.41 -1.53
CA GLU A 215 -10.21 -2.86 -2.30
C GLU A 215 -9.89 -2.59 -3.77
N ILE A 216 -8.70 -3.00 -4.21
CA ILE A 216 -8.27 -2.78 -5.60
C ILE A 216 -9.22 -3.44 -6.61
N GLN A 217 -9.55 -2.71 -7.67
CA GLN A 217 -10.40 -3.21 -8.76
C GLN A 217 -10.09 -2.52 -10.08
N PRO A 218 -10.58 -3.03 -11.23
CA PRO A 218 -10.43 -2.33 -12.51
C PRO A 218 -11.10 -0.95 -12.48
N LEU A 219 -10.42 0.07 -12.97
CA LEU A 219 -11.00 1.40 -13.10
C LEU A 219 -12.25 1.40 -14.01
N THR A 220 -12.30 0.49 -15.00
CA THR A 220 -13.44 0.32 -15.90
C THR A 220 -14.71 -0.15 -15.22
N ASP A 221 -14.59 -0.75 -14.02
CA ASP A 221 -15.75 -1.24 -13.25
C ASP A 221 -16.31 -0.16 -12.31
N ILE A 222 -15.63 1.01 -12.23
CA ILE A 222 -15.99 2.13 -11.38
C ILE A 222 -16.93 3.08 -12.11
N ASN A 223 -17.96 3.52 -11.42
CA ASN A 223 -18.90 4.50 -11.89
C ASN A 223 -18.65 5.86 -11.20
N PHE A 224 -17.93 6.76 -11.89
CA PHE A 224 -17.67 8.09 -11.39
C PHE A 224 -18.93 8.96 -11.53
N ARG A 225 -19.43 9.47 -10.40
CA ARG A 225 -20.64 10.27 -10.33
C ARG A 225 -20.35 11.62 -9.68
N LYS A 226 -21.15 12.63 -10.02
CA LYS A 226 -21.20 13.90 -9.29
C LYS A 226 -22.22 13.80 -8.18
N ILE A 227 -21.92 14.44 -7.06
CA ILE A 227 -22.89 14.59 -5.98
C ILE A 227 -24.04 15.47 -6.49
N PRO A 228 -25.28 14.97 -6.51
CA PRO A 228 -26.42 15.80 -6.92
C PRO A 228 -26.64 16.93 -5.90
N PRO A 229 -27.04 18.14 -6.32
CA PRO A 229 -27.35 19.21 -5.40
C PRO A 229 -28.48 18.81 -4.45
N PRO A 230 -28.45 19.23 -3.18
CA PRO A 230 -29.52 18.99 -2.25
C PRO A 230 -30.84 19.62 -2.76
N ARG A 231 -31.98 19.01 -2.49
CA ARG A 231 -33.29 19.49 -2.91
C ARG A 231 -33.85 20.55 -1.99
N ASP A 232 -33.44 20.49 -0.72
CA ASP A 232 -33.87 21.42 0.32
C ASP A 232 -32.79 21.57 1.41
N GLU A 233 -32.97 22.56 2.30
CA GLU A 233 -32.04 22.83 3.40
C GLU A 233 -31.95 21.65 4.41
N PHE A 234 -32.99 20.82 4.48
CA PHE A 234 -33.01 19.68 5.39
C PHE A 234 -32.07 18.57 4.90
N GLU A 235 -32.05 18.30 3.59
CA GLU A 235 -31.10 17.37 2.96
C GLU A 235 -29.68 17.86 3.16
N GLU A 236 -29.40 19.17 2.98
CA GLU A 236 -28.08 19.78 3.16
C GLU A 236 -27.56 19.64 4.60
N MET A 237 -28.45 19.73 5.59
CA MET A 237 -28.11 19.65 7.02
C MET A 237 -28.15 18.23 7.60
N SER A 238 -28.67 17.24 6.87
CA SER A 238 -28.97 15.93 7.41
C SER A 238 -27.75 15.08 7.81
N GLY A 239 -26.56 15.42 7.32
CA GLY A 239 -25.34 14.63 7.54
C GLY A 239 -25.37 13.22 6.95
N GLN A 240 -26.47 12.83 6.28
CA GLN A 240 -26.60 11.57 5.57
C GLN A 240 -26.71 11.83 4.06
N PRO A 241 -26.17 10.95 3.21
CA PRO A 241 -26.30 11.10 1.77
C PRO A 241 -27.78 11.12 1.35
N TRP A 242 -28.22 12.19 0.65
CA TRP A 242 -29.58 12.31 0.09
C TRP A 242 -29.73 11.65 -1.28
N TYR A 243 -28.69 10.94 -1.72
CA TYR A 243 -28.60 10.26 -3.00
C TYR A 243 -28.30 8.77 -2.81
N SER A 244 -28.73 7.96 -3.77
CA SER A 244 -28.43 6.54 -3.77
C SER A 244 -26.97 6.29 -4.13
N VAL A 245 -26.29 5.41 -3.40
CA VAL A 245 -24.93 4.99 -3.65
C VAL A 245 -24.94 3.51 -4.04
N GLY A 246 -24.47 3.21 -5.23
CA GLY A 246 -24.24 1.83 -5.69
C GLY A 246 -22.87 1.31 -5.22
N PRO A 247 -22.65 -0.01 -5.30
CA PRO A 247 -21.41 -0.61 -4.79
C PRO A 247 -20.13 -0.15 -5.49
N ASN A 248 -20.23 0.33 -6.73
CA ASN A 248 -19.10 0.81 -7.53
C ASN A 248 -19.17 2.32 -7.80
N ASP A 249 -20.07 3.04 -7.13
CA ASP A 249 -20.16 4.47 -7.28
C ASP A 249 -19.04 5.17 -6.52
N VAL A 250 -18.37 6.10 -7.17
CA VAL A 250 -17.31 6.93 -6.59
C VAL A 250 -17.61 8.40 -6.90
N PHE A 251 -17.49 9.21 -5.87
CA PHE A 251 -17.69 10.67 -5.93
C PHE A 251 -16.36 11.40 -5.75
N PRO A 252 -15.68 11.82 -6.83
CA PRO A 252 -14.36 12.44 -6.74
C PRO A 252 -14.30 13.69 -5.88
N GLU A 253 -15.41 14.42 -5.75
CA GLU A 253 -15.51 15.59 -4.89
C GLU A 253 -15.21 15.29 -3.43
N GLU A 254 -15.47 14.03 -2.97
CA GLU A 254 -15.20 13.59 -1.61
C GLU A 254 -13.70 13.31 -1.35
N PHE A 255 -12.86 13.23 -2.39
CA PHE A 255 -11.42 13.02 -2.21
C PHE A 255 -10.76 14.13 -1.39
N ARG A 256 -11.37 15.31 -1.32
CA ARG A 256 -10.92 16.38 -0.42
C ARG A 256 -10.94 15.98 1.05
N LEU A 257 -11.79 15.05 1.43
CA LEU A 257 -11.90 14.54 2.80
C LEU A 257 -10.66 13.74 3.22
N PHE A 258 -9.91 13.16 2.27
CA PHE A 258 -8.68 12.41 2.56
C PHE A 258 -7.58 13.28 3.16
N PHE A 259 -7.66 14.60 2.96
CA PHE A 259 -6.73 15.58 3.54
C PHE A 259 -7.24 16.20 4.85
N SER A 260 -8.30 15.64 5.45
CA SER A 260 -8.83 16.13 6.72
C SER A 260 -7.74 16.09 7.79
N GLY A 261 -7.48 17.25 8.42
CA GLY A 261 -6.42 17.41 9.41
C GLY A 261 -5.03 17.77 8.86
N ASN A 262 -4.83 17.84 7.52
CA ASN A 262 -3.57 18.30 6.92
C ASN A 262 -3.78 19.38 5.87
N ALA A 263 -3.91 20.64 6.34
CA ALA A 263 -4.18 21.80 5.46
C ALA A 263 -3.04 22.06 4.45
N ARG A 264 -1.78 21.75 4.79
CA ARG A 264 -0.63 21.92 3.89
C ARG A 264 -0.72 20.96 2.72
N ALA A 265 -0.92 19.68 3.00
CA ALA A 265 -1.08 18.65 1.96
C ALA A 265 -2.29 18.93 1.06
N ARG A 266 -3.42 19.36 1.65
CA ARG A 266 -4.60 19.74 0.90
C ARG A 266 -4.30 20.89 -0.06
N LYS A 267 -3.66 21.96 0.42
CA LYS A 267 -3.31 23.13 -0.40
C LYS A 267 -2.42 22.75 -1.58
N ALA A 268 -1.36 21.96 -1.32
CA ALA A 268 -0.45 21.49 -2.36
C ALA A 268 -1.18 20.62 -3.39
N PHE A 269 -2.03 19.70 -2.95
CA PHE A 269 -2.79 18.83 -3.84
C PHE A 269 -3.82 19.61 -4.68
N ASP A 270 -4.57 20.54 -4.08
CA ASP A 270 -5.53 21.37 -4.77
C ASP A 270 -4.89 22.21 -5.91
N GLN A 271 -3.65 22.66 -5.70
CA GLN A 271 -2.90 23.43 -6.72
C GLN A 271 -2.39 22.55 -7.87
N LEU A 272 -2.04 21.30 -7.60
CA LEU A 272 -1.34 20.43 -8.55
C LEU A 272 -2.28 19.44 -9.25
N HIS A 273 -3.36 19.04 -8.60
CA HIS A 273 -4.20 17.92 -9.00
C HIS A 273 -5.70 18.16 -8.78
N SER A 274 -6.17 19.41 -8.94
CA SER A 274 -7.60 19.74 -8.83
C SER A 274 -8.46 18.98 -9.84
N ASP A 275 -7.87 18.54 -10.96
CA ASP A 275 -8.52 17.72 -11.99
C ASP A 275 -8.99 16.34 -11.46
N LEU A 276 -8.38 15.82 -10.39
CA LEU A 276 -8.79 14.55 -9.78
C LEU A 276 -10.09 14.65 -8.96
N TYR A 277 -10.59 15.86 -8.71
CA TYR A 277 -11.89 16.07 -8.06
C TYR A 277 -13.07 16.12 -9.04
N GLU A 278 -12.78 16.03 -10.32
CA GLU A 278 -13.83 16.09 -11.34
C GLU A 278 -14.25 14.69 -11.78
N ALA A 279 -15.56 14.43 -11.81
CA ALA A 279 -16.11 13.21 -12.37
C ALA A 279 -16.01 13.24 -13.92
N SER A 280 -14.79 13.37 -14.46
CA SER A 280 -14.55 13.20 -15.89
C SER A 280 -14.31 11.73 -16.14
N SER A 281 -15.21 11.08 -16.87
CA SER A 281 -14.98 9.73 -17.41
C SER A 281 -13.61 9.70 -18.08
N PRO A 282 -12.71 8.77 -17.76
CA PRO A 282 -11.47 8.63 -18.51
C PRO A 282 -11.86 8.40 -19.95
N ARG A 283 -11.57 9.40 -20.79
CA ARG A 283 -11.86 9.30 -22.22
C ARG A 283 -11.12 8.08 -22.76
N LYS A 284 -11.83 7.28 -23.55
CA LYS A 284 -11.32 6.12 -24.29
C LYS A 284 -10.21 6.47 -25.31
N ASP A 285 -9.71 7.70 -25.31
CA ASP A 285 -8.92 8.27 -26.39
C ASP A 285 -7.40 8.20 -26.17
N HIS A 286 -6.91 7.49 -25.16
CA HIS A 286 -5.46 7.33 -24.92
C HIS A 286 -5.00 5.85 -24.89
N CYS A 287 -5.62 4.99 -25.69
CA CYS A 287 -5.03 3.71 -26.10
C CYS A 287 -4.45 3.87 -27.50
N VAL A 288 -3.20 4.35 -27.58
CA VAL A 288 -2.32 4.14 -28.73
C VAL A 288 -1.01 3.57 -28.21
#